data_cebfa72d1222f9d47eefdba2d45f2b4d
#
_entry.id   cebfa72d1222f9d47eefdba2d45f2b4d
#
_cell.length_a   1.000
_cell.length_b   1.000
_cell.length_c   1.000
_cell.angle_alpha   90.00
_cell.angle_beta   90.00
_cell.angle_gamma   90.00
#
_symmetry.space_group_name_H-M   'P 1'
#
loop_
_entity.id
_entity.type
_entity.pdbx_description
1 polymer ?
#
loop_
_entity_poly.entity_id
_entity_poly.type
_entity_poly.pdbx_seq_one_letter_code
_entity_poly.pdbx_strand_id
1 'polypeptide(L)'
;MSRSQGNAKGRSVTLHMVSSLDGFIAKRDNSVSWLNSTGNVYEAGVSISEEEAATFVEAIDCYVLGSRTYEHALELGWPYGDTPAVVVTGREWPPARKSVEFYSGDLKTLVDVQLAPRYRNIWLVGGAMLCQRFLELGLVDEIRLTIAPVLLGEGLRLFGGSLFARPVLRRRRKIPAEPQ
;
A
#
# COMPACT_ATOMS: atom_id res chain seq x y z
N MET A 1 -30.58 -10.78 -8.10
CA MET A 1 -30.21 -10.80 -6.67
C MET A 1 -29.05 -11.75 -6.49
N SER A 2 -27.83 -11.26 -6.59
CA SER A 2 -26.63 -12.06 -6.35
C SER A 2 -26.00 -11.53 -5.06
N ARG A 3 -26.09 -12.32 -3.99
CA ARG A 3 -25.42 -12.03 -2.73
C ARG A 3 -23.92 -12.13 -2.97
N SER A 4 -23.24 -11.00 -2.88
CA SER A 4 -21.80 -10.92 -2.71
C SER A 4 -21.44 -11.82 -1.52
N GLN A 5 -20.80 -12.95 -1.79
CA GLN A 5 -20.23 -13.81 -0.76
C GLN A 5 -19.19 -12.99 -0.01
N GLY A 6 -19.45 -12.76 1.25
CA GLY A 6 -18.52 -12.14 2.17
C GLY A 6 -17.24 -12.96 2.21
N ASN A 7 -16.11 -12.26 2.22
CA ASN A 7 -14.77 -12.80 2.35
C ASN A 7 -14.70 -13.80 3.52
N ALA A 8 -14.85 -15.08 3.20
CA ALA A 8 -14.62 -16.14 4.14
C ALA A 8 -13.13 -16.30 4.27
N LYS A 9 -12.58 -15.88 5.43
CA LYS A 9 -11.32 -16.32 5.99
C LYS A 9 -10.17 -15.30 6.06
N GLY A 10 -9.96 -14.79 7.24
CA GLY A 10 -8.64 -14.69 7.89
C GLY A 10 -7.49 -13.97 7.17
N ARG A 11 -7.69 -13.52 5.93
CA ARG A 11 -6.74 -12.77 5.13
C ARG A 11 -7.20 -11.32 5.01
N SER A 12 -6.28 -10.37 5.11
CA SER A 12 -6.49 -8.95 4.85
C SER A 12 -5.42 -8.44 3.91
N VAL A 13 -5.83 -7.85 2.78
CA VAL A 13 -4.96 -7.08 1.90
C VAL A 13 -5.16 -5.62 2.23
N THR A 14 -4.17 -5.01 2.86
CA THR A 14 -4.17 -3.59 3.25
C THR A 14 -3.35 -2.78 2.26
N LEU A 15 -3.97 -1.83 1.59
CA LEU A 15 -3.27 -0.77 0.89
C LEU A 15 -2.92 0.31 1.93
N HIS A 16 -1.63 0.43 2.28
CA HIS A 16 -1.16 1.51 3.15
C HIS A 16 -0.22 2.41 2.37
N MET A 17 -0.56 3.69 2.32
CA MET A 17 0.15 4.68 1.50
C MET A 17 0.15 6.05 2.17
N VAL A 18 1.20 6.83 1.90
CA VAL A 18 1.25 8.26 2.22
C VAL A 18 0.96 9.04 0.96
N SER A 19 0.08 10.03 1.04
CA SER A 19 -0.19 10.97 -0.06
C SER A 19 -0.07 12.41 0.39
N SER A 20 0.18 13.31 -0.57
CA SER A 20 -0.02 14.74 -0.37
C SER A 20 -1.50 15.07 -0.16
N LEU A 21 -1.79 16.26 0.35
CA LEU A 21 -3.16 16.73 0.55
C LEU A 21 -3.98 16.75 -0.75
N ASP A 22 -3.32 17.00 -1.88
CA ASP A 22 -3.92 17.00 -3.22
C ASP A 22 -3.84 15.65 -3.95
N GLY A 23 -3.49 14.56 -3.21
CA GLY A 23 -3.66 13.17 -3.64
C GLY A 23 -2.53 12.59 -4.50
N PHE A 24 -1.33 13.16 -4.44
CA PHE A 24 -0.15 12.61 -5.12
C PHE A 24 0.70 11.77 -4.17
N ILE A 25 1.30 10.71 -4.69
CA ILE A 25 2.20 9.80 -3.94
C ILE A 25 3.66 9.96 -4.34
N ALA A 26 3.94 10.58 -5.47
CA ALA A 26 5.29 10.89 -5.95
C ALA A 26 5.27 12.13 -6.83
N LYS A 27 6.41 12.78 -6.98
CA LYS A 27 6.62 13.84 -7.97
C LYS A 27 6.61 13.29 -9.40
N ARG A 28 6.69 14.15 -10.42
CA ARG A 28 6.77 13.73 -11.84
C ARG A 28 7.95 12.83 -12.16
N ASP A 29 9.07 13.02 -11.48
CA ASP A 29 10.29 12.21 -11.58
C ASP A 29 10.21 10.89 -10.79
N ASN A 30 9.05 10.57 -10.21
CA ASN A 30 8.78 9.46 -9.31
C ASN A 30 9.51 9.57 -7.95
N SER A 31 10.15 10.67 -7.63
CA SER A 31 10.79 10.86 -6.34
C SER A 31 9.77 11.07 -5.22
N VAL A 32 10.11 10.59 -4.03
CA VAL A 32 9.34 10.75 -2.79
C VAL A 32 10.04 11.71 -1.82
N SER A 33 10.99 12.50 -2.30
CA SER A 33 11.80 13.43 -1.48
C SER A 33 10.95 14.47 -0.72
N TRP A 34 9.74 14.72 -1.17
CA TRP A 34 8.78 15.60 -0.52
C TRP A 34 8.35 15.10 0.88
N LEU A 35 8.46 13.81 1.15
CA LEU A 35 8.20 13.24 2.49
C LEU A 35 9.19 13.77 3.54
N ASN A 36 10.42 14.09 3.13
CA ASN A 36 11.44 14.62 4.02
C ASN A 36 11.25 16.10 4.34
N SER A 37 10.44 16.81 3.55
CA SER A 37 10.18 18.25 3.74
C SER A 37 9.03 18.55 4.72
N THR A 38 8.37 17.51 5.23
CA THR A 38 7.26 17.66 6.20
C THR A 38 7.74 17.85 7.65
N GLY A 39 9.06 17.96 7.86
CA GLY A 39 9.65 18.12 9.18
C GLY A 39 9.10 19.34 9.92
N ASN A 40 8.61 19.13 11.13
CA ASN A 40 8.32 20.10 12.21
C ASN A 40 7.41 21.30 11.91
N VAL A 41 6.79 21.43 10.74
CA VAL A 41 5.96 22.59 10.41
C VAL A 41 4.54 22.47 10.96
N TYR A 42 4.11 21.27 11.35
CA TYR A 42 2.76 21.01 11.83
C TYR A 42 2.81 20.20 13.14
N GLU A 43 2.91 20.90 14.26
CA GLU A 43 2.78 20.29 15.60
C GLU A 43 1.34 19.88 15.92
N ALA A 44 0.36 20.38 15.16
CA ALA A 44 -1.06 20.09 15.35
C ALA A 44 -1.57 19.19 14.22
N GLY A 45 -1.42 17.90 14.37
CA GLY A 45 -1.98 16.89 13.46
C GLY A 45 -2.24 15.59 14.19
N VAL A 46 -3.24 14.84 13.72
CA VAL A 46 -3.42 13.47 14.19
C VAL A 46 -2.38 12.60 13.51
N SER A 47 -1.33 12.25 14.24
CA SER A 47 -0.34 11.28 13.81
C SER A 47 -0.73 9.88 14.32
N ILE A 48 -0.38 8.86 13.55
CA ILE A 48 -0.33 7.48 14.07
C ILE A 48 0.84 7.46 15.05
N SER A 49 0.63 6.92 16.27
CA SER A 49 1.71 6.76 17.22
C SER A 49 2.78 5.83 16.67
N GLU A 50 4.03 5.99 17.09
CA GLU A 50 5.12 5.08 16.71
C GLU A 50 4.79 3.63 17.07
N GLU A 51 4.11 3.41 18.20
CA GLU A 51 3.65 2.09 18.65
C GLU A 51 2.59 1.49 17.71
N GLU A 52 1.62 2.28 17.25
CA GLU A 52 0.62 1.81 16.27
C GLU A 52 1.27 1.49 14.91
N ALA A 53 2.22 2.31 14.48
CA ALA A 53 2.98 2.07 13.26
C ALA A 53 3.83 0.79 13.36
N ALA A 54 4.54 0.61 14.46
CA ALA A 54 5.34 -0.58 14.74
C ALA A 54 4.46 -1.84 14.78
N THR A 55 3.35 -1.80 15.54
CA THR A 55 2.38 -2.89 15.63
C THR A 55 1.83 -3.28 14.25
N PHE A 56 1.55 -2.30 13.39
CA PHE A 56 1.11 -2.57 12.03
C PHE A 56 2.17 -3.29 11.21
N VAL A 57 3.41 -2.80 11.26
CA VAL A 57 4.55 -3.39 10.50
C VAL A 57 4.86 -4.80 10.99
N GLU A 58 4.89 -5.01 12.31
CA GLU A 58 5.15 -6.33 12.92
C GLU A 58 4.08 -7.37 12.57
N ALA A 59 2.85 -6.93 12.35
CA ALA A 59 1.76 -7.83 11.97
C ALA A 59 1.80 -8.25 10.50
N ILE A 60 2.62 -7.63 9.65
CA ILE A 60 2.69 -7.93 8.22
C ILE A 60 3.50 -9.21 7.99
N ASP A 61 2.91 -10.14 7.27
CA ASP A 61 3.54 -11.40 6.92
C ASP A 61 3.86 -11.55 5.41
N CYS A 62 3.43 -10.59 4.59
CA CYS A 62 3.84 -10.50 3.18
C CYS A 62 3.69 -9.08 2.62
N TYR A 63 4.67 -8.64 1.85
CA TYR A 63 4.60 -7.40 1.06
C TYR A 63 4.31 -7.70 -0.41
N VAL A 64 3.50 -6.86 -1.05
CA VAL A 64 3.24 -6.93 -2.50
C VAL A 64 3.64 -5.61 -3.14
N LEU A 65 4.58 -5.68 -4.09
CA LEU A 65 5.22 -4.53 -4.73
C LEU A 65 5.12 -4.61 -6.25
N GLY A 66 5.07 -3.47 -6.91
CA GLY A 66 5.39 -3.38 -8.34
C GLY A 66 6.89 -3.21 -8.57
N SER A 67 7.36 -3.43 -9.80
CA SER A 67 8.78 -3.38 -10.15
C SER A 67 9.48 -2.07 -9.77
N ARG A 68 8.86 -0.90 -10.01
CA ARG A 68 9.44 0.39 -9.63
C ARG A 68 9.57 0.58 -8.11
N THR A 69 8.58 0.12 -7.36
CA THR A 69 8.63 0.16 -5.90
C THR A 69 9.71 -0.78 -5.37
N TYR A 70 9.92 -1.90 -6.03
CA TYR A 70 11.02 -2.82 -5.72
C TYR A 70 12.39 -2.19 -5.98
N GLU A 71 12.58 -1.55 -7.15
CA GLU A 71 13.81 -0.81 -7.49
C GLU A 71 14.11 0.23 -6.41
N HIS A 72 13.13 1.05 -6.07
CA HIS A 72 13.28 2.08 -5.04
C HIS A 72 13.57 1.49 -3.64
N ALA A 73 12.96 0.37 -3.29
CA ALA A 73 13.25 -0.32 -2.02
C ALA A 73 14.69 -0.84 -1.95
N LEU A 74 15.27 -1.26 -3.07
CA LEU A 74 16.69 -1.64 -3.15
C LEU A 74 17.61 -0.43 -2.95
N GLU A 75 17.27 0.73 -3.53
CA GLU A 75 18.01 1.99 -3.36
C GLU A 75 18.01 2.44 -1.89
N LEU A 76 16.90 2.21 -1.16
CA LEU A 76 16.77 2.49 0.26
C LEU A 76 17.43 1.45 1.18
N GLY A 77 18.10 0.44 0.65
CA GLY A 77 18.75 -0.60 1.43
C GLY A 77 17.81 -1.73 1.88
N TRP A 78 16.66 -1.90 1.24
CA TRP A 78 15.69 -2.94 1.51
C TRP A 78 15.03 -2.86 2.90
N PRO A 79 14.00 -2.05 3.06
CA PRO A 79 13.39 -1.77 4.37
C PRO A 79 12.49 -2.89 4.93
N TYR A 80 12.29 -4.00 4.20
CA TYR A 80 11.34 -5.06 4.56
C TYR A 80 11.97 -6.25 5.30
N GLY A 81 13.27 -6.20 5.61
CA GLY A 81 13.96 -7.28 6.31
C GLY A 81 13.86 -8.63 5.60
N ASP A 82 13.56 -9.68 6.38
CA ASP A 82 13.38 -11.04 5.86
C ASP A 82 11.90 -11.42 5.65
N THR A 83 10.97 -10.48 5.87
CA THR A 83 9.56 -10.72 5.60
C THR A 83 9.34 -10.99 4.11
N PRO A 84 8.57 -12.02 3.74
CA PRO A 84 8.28 -12.36 2.37
C PRO A 84 7.75 -11.18 1.56
N ALA A 85 8.26 -11.04 0.34
CA ALA A 85 7.81 -10.00 -0.58
C ALA A 85 7.57 -10.58 -1.97
N VAL A 86 6.43 -10.23 -2.56
CA VAL A 86 6.09 -10.62 -3.94
C VAL A 86 6.14 -9.39 -4.83
N VAL A 87 6.99 -9.44 -5.83
CA VAL A 87 7.16 -8.37 -6.82
C VAL A 87 6.38 -8.73 -8.09
N VAL A 88 5.31 -7.98 -8.33
CA VAL A 88 4.49 -8.14 -9.53
C VAL A 88 5.17 -7.43 -10.69
N THR A 89 5.65 -8.19 -11.66
CA THR A 89 6.42 -7.69 -12.80
C THR A 89 6.38 -8.65 -13.97
N GLY A 90 6.35 -8.11 -15.20
CA GLY A 90 6.56 -8.89 -16.40
C GLY A 90 8.04 -8.93 -16.87
N ARG A 91 8.95 -8.33 -16.08
CA ARG A 91 10.38 -8.33 -16.39
C ARG A 91 11.07 -9.48 -15.68
N GLU A 92 12.09 -10.03 -16.29
CA GLU A 92 13.01 -10.95 -15.64
C GLU A 92 13.96 -10.17 -14.73
N TRP A 93 14.08 -10.64 -13.50
CA TRP A 93 14.98 -10.07 -12.50
C TRP A 93 15.90 -11.16 -11.95
N PRO A 94 17.18 -10.87 -11.74
CA PRO A 94 18.04 -11.79 -11.03
C PRO A 94 17.53 -11.96 -9.59
N PRO A 95 17.59 -13.17 -9.00
CA PRO A 95 17.20 -13.41 -7.63
C PRO A 95 18.12 -12.64 -6.68
N ALA A 96 17.60 -11.55 -6.11
CA ALA A 96 18.37 -10.66 -5.24
C ALA A 96 18.34 -11.09 -3.78
N ARG A 97 17.24 -11.70 -3.32
CA ARG A 97 17.02 -12.10 -1.92
C ARG A 97 16.15 -13.34 -1.84
N LYS A 98 16.40 -14.20 -0.85
CA LYS A 98 15.59 -15.41 -0.62
C LYS A 98 14.14 -15.12 -0.23
N SER A 99 13.90 -13.96 0.39
CA SER A 99 12.56 -13.51 0.80
C SER A 99 11.75 -12.87 -0.34
N VAL A 100 12.30 -12.73 -1.53
CA VAL A 100 11.64 -12.08 -2.68
C VAL A 100 11.26 -13.09 -3.74
N GLU A 101 9.99 -13.13 -4.08
CA GLU A 101 9.42 -13.90 -5.19
C GLU A 101 8.98 -12.93 -6.29
N PHE A 102 9.26 -13.27 -7.55
CA PHE A 102 8.76 -12.51 -8.70
C PHE A 102 7.54 -13.20 -9.29
N TYR A 103 6.51 -12.42 -9.57
CA TYR A 103 5.25 -12.92 -10.11
C TYR A 103 4.87 -12.18 -11.39
N SER A 104 4.53 -12.97 -12.43
CA SER A 104 3.94 -12.49 -13.67
C SER A 104 2.66 -13.27 -13.95
N GLY A 105 1.51 -12.61 -13.98
CA GLY A 105 0.26 -13.28 -14.24
C GLY A 105 -0.96 -12.52 -13.73
N ASP A 106 -2.06 -13.25 -13.60
CA ASP A 106 -3.35 -12.71 -13.14
C ASP A 106 -3.34 -12.40 -11.64
N LEU A 107 -3.77 -11.19 -11.26
CA LEU A 107 -3.73 -10.72 -9.87
C LEU A 107 -4.72 -11.44 -8.95
N LYS A 108 -5.86 -11.92 -9.46
CA LYS A 108 -6.78 -12.72 -8.65
C LYS A 108 -6.17 -14.06 -8.33
N THR A 109 -5.54 -14.69 -9.32
CA THR A 109 -4.78 -15.93 -9.11
C THR A 109 -3.65 -15.73 -8.11
N LEU A 110 -2.89 -14.63 -8.20
CA LEU A 110 -1.89 -14.30 -7.20
C LEU A 110 -2.50 -14.28 -5.80
N VAL A 111 -3.55 -13.49 -5.61
CA VAL A 111 -4.12 -13.26 -4.28
C VAL A 111 -4.82 -14.50 -3.74
N ASP A 112 -5.63 -15.18 -4.54
CA ASP A 112 -6.50 -16.26 -4.06
C ASP A 112 -5.77 -17.61 -3.98
N VAL A 113 -4.81 -17.85 -4.85
CA VAL A 113 -4.13 -19.16 -4.97
C VAL A 113 -2.75 -19.15 -4.31
N GLN A 114 -1.99 -18.06 -4.43
CA GLN A 114 -0.63 -18.04 -3.92
C GLN A 114 -0.50 -17.35 -2.55
N LEU A 115 -1.18 -16.20 -2.36
CA LEU A 115 -1.03 -15.43 -1.13
C LEU A 115 -1.97 -15.91 -0.03
N ALA A 116 -3.25 -16.11 -0.31
CA ALA A 116 -4.26 -16.45 0.69
C ALA A 116 -3.98 -17.73 1.50
N PRO A 117 -3.41 -18.80 0.92
CA PRO A 117 -3.05 -19.99 1.70
C PRO A 117 -1.85 -19.81 2.64
N ARG A 118 -0.98 -18.82 2.34
CA ARG A 118 0.32 -18.63 3.00
C ARG A 118 0.30 -17.49 4.02
N TYR A 119 -0.47 -16.42 3.74
CA TYR A 119 -0.38 -15.15 4.43
C TYR A 119 -1.74 -14.64 4.88
N ARG A 120 -1.77 -13.96 6.03
CA ARG A 120 -2.98 -13.36 6.60
C ARG A 120 -3.00 -11.85 6.50
N ASN A 121 -1.87 -11.20 6.75
CA ASN A 121 -1.74 -9.74 6.74
C ASN A 121 -0.80 -9.30 5.62
N ILE A 122 -1.38 -8.94 4.51
CA ILE A 122 -0.67 -8.58 3.29
C ILE A 122 -0.67 -7.07 3.14
N TRP A 123 0.50 -6.47 3.04
CA TRP A 123 0.62 -5.05 2.71
C TRP A 123 0.86 -4.86 1.22
N LEU A 124 -0.13 -4.28 0.53
CA LEU A 124 0.02 -3.77 -0.81
C LEU A 124 0.75 -2.42 -0.75
N VAL A 125 2.06 -2.46 -0.98
CA VAL A 125 2.96 -1.29 -0.87
C VAL A 125 2.79 -0.37 -2.07
N GLY A 126 2.62 -0.92 -3.27
CA GLY A 126 2.44 -0.11 -4.47
C GLY A 126 3.37 -0.53 -5.62
N GLY A 127 3.64 0.27 -6.74
CA GLY A 127 3.16 1.65 -6.91
C GLY A 127 1.71 1.81 -7.40
N ALA A 128 1.38 3.05 -7.78
CA ALA A 128 0.02 3.48 -8.10
C ALA A 128 -0.71 2.56 -9.07
N MET A 129 -0.08 2.16 -10.17
CA MET A 129 -0.71 1.28 -11.16
C MET A 129 -1.11 -0.08 -10.57
N LEU A 130 -0.26 -0.67 -9.73
CA LEU A 130 -0.57 -1.94 -9.07
C LEU A 130 -1.71 -1.75 -8.07
N CYS A 131 -1.66 -0.69 -7.25
CA CYS A 131 -2.73 -0.36 -6.32
C CYS A 131 -4.07 -0.16 -7.04
N GLN A 132 -4.06 0.58 -8.14
CA GLN A 132 -5.26 0.80 -8.97
C GLN A 132 -5.83 -0.52 -9.49
N ARG A 133 -5.00 -1.42 -10.02
CA ARG A 133 -5.46 -2.73 -10.51
C ARG A 133 -6.03 -3.60 -9.41
N PHE A 134 -5.43 -3.61 -8.22
CA PHE A 134 -5.99 -4.30 -7.06
C PHE A 134 -7.35 -3.74 -6.65
N LEU A 135 -7.51 -2.41 -6.65
CA LEU A 135 -8.79 -1.74 -6.35
C LEU A 135 -9.86 -2.06 -7.40
N GLU A 136 -9.53 -1.98 -8.67
CA GLU A 136 -10.44 -2.31 -9.79
C GLU A 136 -10.97 -3.74 -9.70
N LEU A 137 -10.10 -4.68 -9.31
CA LEU A 137 -10.44 -6.10 -9.17
C LEU A 137 -11.10 -6.43 -7.82
N GLY A 138 -11.24 -5.47 -6.90
CA GLY A 138 -11.83 -5.68 -5.58
C GLY A 138 -10.96 -6.58 -4.66
N LEU A 139 -9.64 -6.53 -4.83
CA LEU A 139 -8.68 -7.35 -4.09
C LEU A 139 -8.12 -6.65 -2.84
N VAL A 140 -8.55 -5.43 -2.55
CA VAL A 140 -8.16 -4.66 -1.36
C VAL A 140 -9.26 -4.76 -0.31
N ASP A 141 -8.90 -5.18 0.88
CA ASP A 141 -9.82 -5.30 2.03
C ASP A 141 -9.83 -4.03 2.88
N GLU A 142 -8.68 -3.36 3.03
CA GLU A 142 -8.53 -2.14 3.84
C GLU A 142 -7.65 -1.12 3.11
N ILE A 143 -8.01 0.16 3.25
CA ILE A 143 -7.17 1.29 2.81
C ILE A 143 -6.79 2.10 4.05
N ARG A 144 -5.48 2.23 4.28
CA ARG A 144 -4.88 3.13 5.27
C ARG A 144 -4.14 4.23 4.52
N LEU A 145 -4.70 5.42 4.53
CA LEU A 145 -4.12 6.57 3.85
C LEU A 145 -3.66 7.61 4.87
N THR A 146 -2.35 7.83 4.92
CA THR A 146 -1.77 8.95 5.64
C THR A 146 -1.70 10.14 4.69
N ILE A 147 -2.32 11.26 5.07
CA ILE A 147 -2.31 12.48 4.28
C ILE A 147 -1.28 13.44 4.89
N ALA A 148 -0.18 13.66 4.17
CA ALA A 148 0.80 14.67 4.55
C ALA A 148 0.25 16.07 4.22
N PRO A 149 0.46 17.07 5.09
CA PRO A 149 -0.05 18.42 4.90
C PRO A 149 0.80 19.23 3.89
N VAL A 150 1.00 18.66 2.70
CA VAL A 150 1.79 19.20 1.60
C VAL A 150 0.97 19.19 0.33
N LEU A 151 1.08 20.25 -0.46
CA LEU A 151 0.54 20.33 -1.82
C LEU A 151 1.70 20.12 -2.80
N LEU A 152 1.55 19.19 -3.72
CA LEU A 152 2.53 18.94 -4.78
C LEU A 152 2.15 19.60 -6.09
N GLY A 153 0.85 19.85 -6.32
CA GLY A 153 0.32 20.44 -7.55
C GLY A 153 0.33 19.49 -8.73
N GLU A 154 1.37 18.67 -8.86
CA GLU A 154 1.55 17.70 -9.95
C GLU A 154 2.34 16.47 -9.49
N GLY A 155 2.22 15.37 -10.24
CA GLY A 155 2.94 14.13 -9.92
C GLY A 155 2.13 12.87 -10.22
N LEU A 156 2.51 11.78 -9.57
CA LEU A 156 1.83 10.50 -9.67
C LEU A 156 0.68 10.44 -8.65
N ARG A 157 -0.55 10.32 -9.12
CA ARG A 157 -1.73 10.18 -8.26
C ARG A 157 -1.88 8.75 -7.75
N LEU A 158 -2.27 8.61 -6.49
CA LEU A 158 -2.67 7.31 -5.95
C LEU A 158 -3.97 6.82 -6.60
N PHE A 159 -4.96 7.71 -6.67
CA PHE A 159 -6.25 7.46 -7.30
C PHE A 159 -6.34 8.30 -8.56
N GLY A 160 -6.20 7.66 -9.72
CA GLY A 160 -6.30 8.28 -11.03
C GLY A 160 -7.11 7.42 -12.00
N GLY A 161 -7.57 8.00 -13.11
CA GLY A 161 -8.32 7.27 -14.13
C GLY A 161 -9.78 6.99 -13.76
N SER A 162 -10.34 5.94 -14.35
CA SER A 162 -11.76 5.58 -14.26
C SER A 162 -12.11 4.76 -13.01
N LEU A 163 -11.57 5.10 -11.86
CA LEU A 163 -12.10 4.59 -10.60
C LEU A 163 -13.48 5.24 -10.39
N PHE A 164 -14.50 4.64 -10.99
CA PHE A 164 -15.89 5.04 -10.76
C PHE A 164 -16.21 4.87 -9.28
N ALA A 165 -16.99 5.81 -8.74
CA ALA A 165 -17.46 5.85 -7.37
C ALA A 165 -18.03 4.50 -6.92
N ARG A 166 -17.18 3.61 -6.45
CA ARG A 166 -17.59 2.46 -5.66
C ARG A 166 -17.40 2.82 -4.19
N PRO A 167 -18.33 2.49 -3.32
CA PRO A 167 -18.11 2.67 -1.89
C PRO A 167 -16.97 1.72 -1.47
N VAL A 168 -15.75 2.26 -1.40
CA VAL A 168 -14.54 1.53 -1.03
C VAL A 168 -14.46 1.36 0.49
N LEU A 169 -15.15 2.23 1.25
CA LEU A 169 -15.04 2.27 2.69
C LEU A 169 -16.27 1.64 3.35
N ARG A 170 -16.10 0.45 3.90
CA ARG A 170 -17.10 -0.20 4.77
C ARG A 170 -17.07 0.34 6.21
N ARG A 171 -15.99 1.00 6.65
CA ARG A 171 -15.82 1.48 8.02
C ARG A 171 -14.92 2.72 8.06
N ARG A 172 -15.39 3.77 8.74
CA ARG A 172 -14.54 4.90 9.16
C ARG A 172 -14.12 4.65 10.60
N ARG A 173 -12.82 4.63 10.88
CA ARG A 173 -12.34 4.78 12.25
C ARG A 173 -12.36 6.28 12.57
N LYS A 174 -13.21 6.70 13.51
CA LYS A 174 -13.05 8.01 14.15
C LYS A 174 -11.89 7.86 15.14
N ILE A 175 -10.88 8.68 14.99
CA ILE A 175 -9.87 8.83 16.03
C ILE A 175 -10.53 9.67 17.12
N PRO A 176 -10.57 9.21 18.39
CA PRO A 176 -11.08 10.00 19.48
C PRO A 176 -10.27 11.30 19.59
N ALA A 177 -10.94 12.44 19.75
CA ALA A 177 -10.26 13.65 20.18
C ALA A 177 -9.68 13.39 21.57
N GLU A 178 -8.41 13.72 21.79
CA GLU A 178 -7.83 13.67 23.12
C GLU A 178 -8.62 14.61 24.03
N PRO A 179 -8.91 14.21 25.28
CA PRO A 179 -9.50 15.11 26.25
C PRO A 179 -8.51 16.23 26.56
N GLN A 180 -8.97 17.47 26.48
CA GLN A 180 -8.21 18.66 26.89
C GLN A 180 -8.02 18.68 28.40
#